data_07a794fb8f572393da5b6a7d51fa8c49
#
_entry.id   07a794fb8f572393da5b6a7d51fa8c49
#
_cell.length_a   1.000
_cell.length_b   1.000
_cell.length_c   1.000
_cell.angle_alpha   90.00
_cell.angle_beta   90.00
_cell.angle_gamma   90.00
#
_symmetry.space_group_name_H-M   'P 1'
#
loop_
_entity.id
_entity.type
_entity.pdbx_description
1 polymer ?
#
loop_
_entity_poly.entity_id
_entity_poly.type
_entity_poly.pdbx_seq_one_letter_code
_entity_poly.pdbx_strand_id
1 'polypeptide(L)'
;MLPKKVNVGSFNAISTSSSVDVIYTQSSGGQDVEIYAPDNLVDYIDVRVEGGVLKVGFKSPRNNFSINGKHKKEVRVSAPAVNSLKASSSGDIIIKNGLKTSGKVTVKASSSGDVTGSIISCDDFAATANSSGDVILEKVSCTNFSADASSSGDVSVKNLNAANVSADASSSGDVILVGICENASYRASSSGDVKAKGMKAVNVTASASSSGDVECYVTGSLTAKASSSGEVAY
;
A
#
# COMPACT_ATOMS: atom_id res chain seq x y z
N MET A 1 -13.51 7.42 -26.06
CA MET A 1 -13.87 7.28 -24.63
C MET A 1 -13.69 8.66 -23.99
N LEU A 2 -14.78 9.36 -23.76
CA LEU A 2 -14.78 10.66 -23.09
C LEU A 2 -14.85 10.46 -21.57
N PRO A 3 -14.14 11.24 -20.76
CA PRO A 3 -14.25 11.15 -19.31
C PRO A 3 -15.62 11.60 -18.84
N LYS A 4 -16.17 10.88 -17.84
CA LYS A 4 -17.39 11.29 -17.14
C LYS A 4 -17.00 11.91 -15.81
N LYS A 5 -17.21 13.21 -15.67
CA LYS A 5 -17.01 13.91 -14.39
C LYS A 5 -18.04 13.49 -13.36
N VAL A 6 -17.60 13.36 -12.11
CA VAL A 6 -18.43 13.03 -10.97
C VAL A 6 -18.27 14.09 -9.90
N ASN A 7 -19.37 14.73 -9.52
CA ASN A 7 -19.38 15.66 -8.40
C ASN A 7 -19.52 14.88 -7.09
N VAL A 8 -18.54 14.99 -6.22
CA VAL A 8 -18.50 14.32 -4.92
C VAL A 8 -18.24 15.33 -3.80
N GLY A 9 -18.64 14.98 -2.59
CA GLY A 9 -18.30 15.74 -1.39
C GLY A 9 -16.80 15.66 -1.05
N SER A 10 -16.37 16.40 -0.03
CA SER A 10 -14.99 16.38 0.45
C SER A 10 -14.62 15.01 1.02
N PHE A 11 -13.39 14.56 0.74
CA PHE A 11 -12.83 13.32 1.27
C PHE A 11 -11.35 13.51 1.60
N ASN A 12 -10.85 12.69 2.52
CA ASN A 12 -9.45 12.59 2.89
C ASN A 12 -8.92 11.15 2.83
N ALA A 13 -9.72 10.22 2.32
CA ALA A 13 -9.36 8.83 2.12
C ALA A 13 -9.95 8.31 0.80
N ILE A 14 -9.31 7.30 0.21
CA ILE A 14 -9.75 6.63 -1.02
C ILE A 14 -9.78 5.13 -0.79
N SER A 15 -10.87 4.49 -1.22
CA SER A 15 -11.01 3.03 -1.22
C SER A 15 -11.53 2.55 -2.56
N THR A 16 -10.82 1.62 -3.19
CA THR A 16 -11.29 0.95 -4.41
C THR A 16 -11.53 -0.53 -4.22
N SER A 17 -12.43 -1.07 -5.02
CA SER A 17 -12.78 -2.49 -5.04
C SER A 17 -13.34 -2.90 -6.41
N SER A 18 -13.58 -4.21 -6.58
CA SER A 18 -14.31 -4.74 -7.74
C SER A 18 -13.65 -4.45 -9.09
N SER A 19 -12.33 -4.53 -9.18
CA SER A 19 -11.56 -4.35 -10.42
C SER A 19 -11.78 -2.98 -11.09
N VAL A 20 -11.95 -1.94 -10.31
CA VAL A 20 -11.93 -0.54 -10.77
C VAL A 20 -10.67 0.11 -10.20
N ASP A 21 -9.80 0.57 -11.07
CA ASP A 21 -8.54 1.17 -10.66
C ASP A 21 -8.70 2.65 -10.34
N VAL A 22 -7.91 3.15 -9.40
CA VAL A 22 -7.85 4.56 -9.06
C VAL A 22 -6.47 5.11 -9.37
N ILE A 23 -6.41 6.17 -10.15
CA ILE A 23 -5.20 6.94 -10.36
C ILE A 23 -5.32 8.23 -9.55
N TYR A 24 -4.59 8.27 -8.44
CA TYR A 24 -4.55 9.44 -7.57
C TYR A 24 -3.41 10.37 -7.95
N THR A 25 -3.72 11.64 -8.06
CA THR A 25 -2.77 12.73 -8.28
C THR A 25 -2.98 13.79 -7.21
N GLN A 26 -1.96 14.07 -6.40
CA GLN A 26 -2.04 15.15 -5.42
C GLN A 26 -2.09 16.51 -6.13
N SER A 27 -3.02 17.36 -5.74
CA SER A 27 -3.24 18.68 -6.33
C SER A 27 -3.68 19.69 -5.27
N SER A 28 -3.17 20.91 -5.35
CA SER A 28 -3.62 22.05 -4.53
C SER A 28 -4.86 22.74 -5.08
N GLY A 29 -5.31 22.39 -6.30
CA GLY A 29 -6.38 23.08 -7.04
C GLY A 29 -7.80 22.63 -6.72
N GLY A 30 -8.02 21.88 -5.66
CA GLY A 30 -9.33 21.31 -5.31
C GLY A 30 -9.48 19.86 -5.73
N GLN A 31 -10.70 19.34 -5.67
CA GLN A 31 -11.01 17.95 -5.98
C GLN A 31 -11.65 17.84 -7.36
N ASP A 32 -11.14 16.94 -8.20
CA ASP A 32 -11.72 16.57 -9.47
C ASP A 32 -11.71 15.04 -9.59
N VAL A 33 -12.85 14.46 -9.97
CA VAL A 33 -13.01 13.01 -10.08
C VAL A 33 -13.65 12.68 -11.41
N GLU A 34 -12.98 11.85 -12.21
CA GLU A 34 -13.38 11.48 -13.55
C GLU A 34 -13.35 9.96 -13.74
N ILE A 35 -14.39 9.41 -14.33
CA ILE A 35 -14.49 7.99 -14.70
C ILE A 35 -14.05 7.82 -16.16
N TYR A 36 -13.13 6.90 -16.40
CA TYR A 36 -12.68 6.44 -17.71
C TYR A 36 -13.03 4.97 -17.88
N ALA A 37 -14.12 4.70 -18.58
CA ALA A 37 -14.59 3.36 -18.89
C ALA A 37 -15.32 3.34 -20.23
N PRO A 38 -15.51 2.18 -20.87
CA PRO A 38 -16.39 2.04 -22.03
C PRO A 38 -17.80 2.57 -21.75
N ASP A 39 -18.48 3.10 -22.76
CA ASP A 39 -19.80 3.74 -22.61
C ASP A 39 -20.83 2.80 -22.00
N ASN A 40 -20.73 1.51 -22.29
CA ASN A 40 -21.61 0.47 -21.72
C ASN A 40 -21.27 0.09 -20.27
N LEU A 41 -20.16 0.56 -19.71
CA LEU A 41 -19.72 0.26 -18.34
C LEU A 41 -19.71 1.48 -17.41
N VAL A 42 -19.59 2.67 -17.96
CA VAL A 42 -19.40 3.91 -17.20
C VAL A 42 -20.51 4.15 -16.17
N ASP A 43 -21.75 3.79 -16.48
CA ASP A 43 -22.91 3.98 -15.58
C ASP A 43 -22.98 2.93 -14.46
N TYR A 44 -22.24 1.84 -14.58
CA TYR A 44 -22.14 0.81 -13.55
C TYR A 44 -21.00 1.06 -12.55
N ILE A 45 -20.09 1.99 -12.85
CA ILE A 45 -19.07 2.38 -11.88
C ILE A 45 -19.73 3.27 -10.83
N ASP A 46 -19.57 2.88 -9.58
CA ASP A 46 -20.03 3.61 -8.40
C ASP A 46 -18.89 4.45 -7.84
N VAL A 47 -19.12 5.75 -7.76
CA VAL A 47 -18.16 6.69 -7.15
C VAL A 47 -18.96 7.58 -6.22
N ARG A 48 -18.70 7.45 -4.92
CA ARG A 48 -19.40 8.22 -3.88
C ARG A 48 -18.49 8.50 -2.68
N VAL A 49 -18.81 9.53 -1.93
CA VAL A 49 -18.16 9.79 -0.65
C VAL A 49 -19.08 9.35 0.49
N GLU A 50 -18.52 8.55 1.38
CA GLU A 50 -19.19 8.05 2.57
C GLU A 50 -18.23 8.11 3.76
N GLY A 51 -18.57 8.84 4.82
CA GLY A 51 -17.72 9.01 6.00
C GLY A 51 -16.34 9.62 5.70
N GLY A 52 -16.25 10.54 4.73
CA GLY A 52 -14.98 11.16 4.31
C GLY A 52 -14.10 10.26 3.44
N VAL A 53 -14.59 9.09 3.02
CA VAL A 53 -13.89 8.16 2.13
C VAL A 53 -14.50 8.21 0.74
N LEU A 54 -13.70 8.48 -0.28
CA LEU A 54 -14.08 8.29 -1.68
C LEU A 54 -14.10 6.78 -1.97
N LYS A 55 -15.27 6.21 -2.10
CA LYS A 55 -15.48 4.80 -2.43
C LYS A 55 -15.66 4.64 -3.94
N VAL A 56 -14.87 3.76 -4.53
CA VAL A 56 -14.86 3.44 -5.94
C VAL A 56 -15.09 1.94 -6.13
N GLY A 57 -15.97 1.55 -7.03
CA GLY A 57 -16.26 0.15 -7.30
C GLY A 57 -17.36 -0.01 -8.34
N PHE A 58 -17.96 -1.18 -8.40
CA PHE A 58 -19.17 -1.38 -9.20
C PHE A 58 -20.42 -1.27 -8.34
N LYS A 59 -21.46 -0.70 -8.92
CA LYS A 59 -22.83 -0.80 -8.38
C LYS A 59 -23.21 -2.28 -8.35
N SER A 60 -23.79 -2.74 -7.25
CA SER A 60 -24.32 -4.11 -7.16
C SER A 60 -25.43 -4.27 -8.20
N PRO A 61 -25.27 -5.05 -9.27
CA PRO A 61 -26.32 -5.23 -10.25
C PRO A 61 -27.43 -6.10 -9.63
N ARG A 62 -28.67 -5.71 -9.86
CA ARG A 62 -29.83 -6.56 -9.50
C ARG A 62 -29.90 -7.85 -10.33
N ASN A 63 -29.14 -7.95 -11.42
CA ASN A 63 -29.05 -9.10 -12.33
C ASN A 63 -27.60 -9.48 -12.52
N ASN A 64 -27.33 -10.77 -12.76
CA ASN A 64 -26.00 -11.31 -13.07
C ASN A 64 -25.42 -10.59 -14.29
N PHE A 65 -24.49 -9.68 -14.04
CA PHE A 65 -23.81 -8.92 -15.07
C PHE A 65 -22.38 -9.46 -15.20
N SER A 66 -22.08 -10.02 -16.37
CA SER A 66 -20.73 -10.51 -16.67
C SER A 66 -20.00 -9.51 -17.56
N ILE A 67 -18.87 -9.02 -17.12
CA ILE A 67 -17.98 -8.16 -17.93
C ILE A 67 -17.02 -9.07 -18.68
N ASN A 68 -17.30 -9.33 -19.95
CA ASN A 68 -16.39 -10.08 -20.81
C ASN A 68 -15.37 -9.13 -21.44
N GLY A 69 -14.09 -9.47 -21.29
CA GLY A 69 -12.96 -8.74 -21.89
C GLY A 69 -12.19 -7.82 -20.92
N LYS A 70 -10.94 -7.54 -21.30
CA LYS A 70 -10.06 -6.61 -20.57
C LYS A 70 -10.41 -5.17 -21.01
N HIS A 71 -11.31 -4.54 -20.30
CA HIS A 71 -11.65 -3.13 -20.54
C HIS A 71 -11.00 -2.27 -19.46
N LYS A 72 -10.48 -1.11 -19.87
CA LYS A 72 -9.98 -0.11 -18.95
C LYS A 72 -11.15 0.42 -18.11
N LYS A 73 -11.03 0.32 -16.79
CA LYS A 73 -11.98 0.78 -15.79
C LYS A 73 -11.21 1.57 -14.75
N GLU A 74 -11.13 2.85 -14.94
CA GLU A 74 -10.22 3.72 -14.19
C GLU A 74 -10.99 4.95 -13.70
N VAL A 75 -10.77 5.31 -12.45
CA VAL A 75 -11.23 6.58 -11.87
C VAL A 75 -9.99 7.43 -11.58
N ARG A 76 -9.91 8.58 -12.23
CA ARG A 76 -8.86 9.56 -11.97
C ARG A 76 -9.32 10.53 -10.92
N VAL A 77 -8.49 10.66 -9.89
CA VAL A 77 -8.74 11.48 -8.73
C VAL A 77 -7.63 12.51 -8.61
N SER A 78 -7.97 13.78 -8.77
CA SER A 78 -7.09 14.89 -8.44
C SER A 78 -7.63 15.54 -7.17
N ALA A 79 -6.84 15.58 -6.10
CA ALA A 79 -7.29 16.06 -4.80
C ALA A 79 -6.11 16.52 -3.93
N PRO A 80 -6.36 17.31 -2.87
CA PRO A 80 -5.38 17.54 -1.82
C PRO A 80 -4.85 16.25 -1.21
N ALA A 81 -3.89 16.35 -0.29
CA ALA A 81 -3.34 15.19 0.37
C ALA A 81 -4.41 14.33 1.05
N VAL A 82 -4.35 13.02 0.80
CA VAL A 82 -5.17 12.01 1.48
C VAL A 82 -4.34 11.31 2.55
N ASN A 83 -4.98 10.81 3.58
CA ASN A 83 -4.32 10.12 4.70
C ASN A 83 -4.54 8.61 4.72
N SER A 84 -5.41 8.09 3.86
CA SER A 84 -5.68 6.65 3.76
C SER A 84 -6.00 6.23 2.33
N LEU A 85 -5.36 5.16 1.88
CA LEU A 85 -5.54 4.53 0.59
C LEU A 85 -5.77 3.03 0.78
N LYS A 86 -6.89 2.50 0.27
CA LYS A 86 -7.24 1.08 0.38
C LYS A 86 -7.62 0.50 -0.97
N ALA A 87 -6.84 -0.48 -1.43
CA ALA A 87 -7.11 -1.28 -2.62
C ALA A 87 -7.59 -2.69 -2.23
N SER A 88 -8.61 -3.20 -2.91
CA SER A 88 -9.13 -4.54 -2.64
C SER A 88 -9.85 -5.14 -3.85
N SER A 89 -10.02 -6.48 -3.85
CA SER A 89 -10.80 -7.19 -4.87
C SER A 89 -10.39 -6.85 -6.31
N SER A 90 -9.10 -6.87 -6.59
CA SER A 90 -8.49 -6.61 -7.90
C SER A 90 -8.70 -5.18 -8.43
N GLY A 91 -8.99 -4.22 -7.59
CA GLY A 91 -8.97 -2.80 -7.93
C GLY A 91 -7.70 -2.18 -7.36
N ASP A 92 -6.90 -1.54 -8.19
CA ASP A 92 -5.60 -1.00 -7.82
C ASP A 92 -5.64 0.49 -7.53
N ILE A 93 -4.72 0.97 -6.71
CA ILE A 93 -4.48 2.40 -6.52
C ILE A 93 -3.07 2.77 -6.99
N ILE A 94 -2.98 3.72 -7.88
CA ILE A 94 -1.71 4.25 -8.41
C ILE A 94 -1.55 5.69 -7.93
N ILE A 95 -0.53 5.94 -7.09
CA ILE A 95 -0.14 7.30 -6.65
C ILE A 95 0.81 7.88 -7.70
N LYS A 96 0.30 8.70 -8.60
CA LYS A 96 0.99 9.09 -9.83
C LYS A 96 2.13 10.08 -9.62
N ASN A 97 1.90 11.16 -8.89
CA ASN A 97 2.88 12.24 -8.71
C ASN A 97 3.44 12.34 -7.28
N GLY A 98 3.19 11.30 -6.49
CA GLY A 98 3.55 11.27 -5.08
C GLY A 98 2.45 11.76 -4.14
N LEU A 99 2.75 11.63 -2.85
CA LEU A 99 1.88 12.08 -1.76
C LEU A 99 2.75 12.74 -0.68
N LYS A 100 2.51 14.01 -0.43
CA LYS A 100 3.18 14.78 0.61
C LYS A 100 2.15 15.36 1.58
N THR A 101 2.30 15.03 2.84
CA THR A 101 1.43 15.53 3.91
C THR A 101 2.19 15.56 5.24
N SER A 102 1.68 16.31 6.22
CA SER A 102 2.05 16.14 7.62
C SER A 102 1.11 15.13 8.27
N GLY A 103 1.58 14.45 9.30
CA GLY A 103 0.81 13.44 10.01
C GLY A 103 0.92 12.04 9.42
N LYS A 104 -0.10 11.21 9.67
CA LYS A 104 -0.07 9.78 9.34
C LYS A 104 -0.69 9.48 7.98
N VAL A 105 0.01 8.65 7.20
CA VAL A 105 -0.51 8.02 5.97
C VAL A 105 -0.65 6.51 6.19
N THR A 106 -1.81 5.96 5.84
CA THR A 106 -2.07 4.52 5.89
C THR A 106 -2.38 4.00 4.49
N VAL A 107 -1.70 2.93 4.10
CA VAL A 107 -1.89 2.25 2.82
C VAL A 107 -2.25 0.79 3.08
N LYS A 108 -3.32 0.29 2.46
CA LYS A 108 -3.74 -1.11 2.58
C LYS A 108 -4.02 -1.72 1.21
N ALA A 109 -3.43 -2.88 0.97
CA ALA A 109 -3.66 -3.72 -0.19
C ALA A 109 -4.20 -5.08 0.24
N SER A 110 -5.21 -5.61 -0.44
CA SER A 110 -5.81 -6.90 -0.07
C SER A 110 -6.56 -7.55 -1.24
N SER A 111 -6.70 -8.88 -1.18
CA SER A 111 -7.53 -9.63 -2.14
C SER A 111 -7.19 -9.32 -3.60
N SER A 112 -5.92 -9.31 -3.95
CA SER A 112 -5.37 -9.02 -5.29
C SER A 112 -5.59 -7.57 -5.77
N GLY A 113 -5.84 -6.63 -4.88
CA GLY A 113 -5.81 -5.20 -5.18
C GLY A 113 -4.52 -4.59 -4.67
N ASP A 114 -3.76 -3.92 -5.51
CA ASP A 114 -2.43 -3.40 -5.23
C ASP A 114 -2.42 -1.90 -5.00
N VAL A 115 -1.44 -1.43 -4.22
CA VAL A 115 -1.15 0.01 -4.13
C VAL A 115 0.28 0.26 -4.59
N THR A 116 0.42 1.07 -5.63
CA THR A 116 1.72 1.46 -6.16
C THR A 116 1.91 2.98 -6.06
N GLY A 117 3.15 3.41 -5.80
CA GLY A 117 3.43 4.83 -5.67
C GLY A 117 4.87 5.20 -5.91
N SER A 118 5.10 6.45 -6.39
CA SER A 118 6.43 6.95 -6.69
C SER A 118 7.12 7.51 -5.45
N ILE A 119 6.56 8.54 -4.82
CA ILE A 119 7.18 9.23 -3.67
C ILE A 119 6.13 9.50 -2.61
N ILE A 120 6.43 9.12 -1.36
CA ILE A 120 5.60 9.48 -0.20
C ILE A 120 6.46 10.19 0.83
N SER A 121 5.96 11.31 1.35
CA SER A 121 6.58 12.07 2.43
C SER A 121 5.53 12.43 3.47
N CYS A 122 5.71 11.97 4.70
CA CYS A 122 4.78 12.17 5.83
C CYS A 122 5.53 12.04 7.16
N ASP A 123 4.83 12.22 8.28
CA ASP A 123 5.43 12.00 9.60
C ASP A 123 5.43 10.51 9.96
N ASP A 124 4.28 9.86 9.85
CA ASP A 124 4.10 8.43 10.13
C ASP A 124 3.54 7.71 8.89
N PHE A 125 4.12 6.57 8.53
CA PHE A 125 3.65 5.76 7.43
C PHE A 125 3.35 4.33 7.87
N ALA A 126 2.20 3.81 7.48
CA ALA A 126 1.81 2.43 7.75
C ALA A 126 1.34 1.75 6.45
N ALA A 127 1.98 0.65 6.10
CA ALA A 127 1.60 -0.23 5.00
C ALA A 127 1.08 -1.57 5.52
N THR A 128 0.00 -2.06 4.94
CA THR A 128 -0.51 -3.41 5.20
C THR A 128 -0.81 -4.10 3.88
N ALA A 129 -0.26 -5.27 3.68
CA ALA A 129 -0.50 -6.12 2.52
C ALA A 129 -0.99 -7.50 2.97
N ASN A 130 -2.08 -7.99 2.41
CA ASN A 130 -2.58 -9.32 2.74
C ASN A 130 -3.32 -9.98 1.58
N SER A 131 -3.50 -11.30 1.65
CA SER A 131 -4.32 -12.08 0.70
C SER A 131 -3.97 -11.83 -0.77
N SER A 132 -2.72 -11.72 -1.13
CA SER A 132 -2.21 -11.48 -2.49
C SER A 132 -2.41 -10.04 -3.02
N GLY A 133 -2.64 -9.07 -2.16
CA GLY A 133 -2.58 -7.66 -2.52
C GLY A 133 -1.28 -7.06 -2.05
N ASP A 134 -0.57 -6.32 -2.91
CA ASP A 134 0.78 -5.82 -2.67
C ASP A 134 0.83 -4.30 -2.49
N VAL A 135 1.76 -3.85 -1.66
CA VAL A 135 2.13 -2.43 -1.55
C VAL A 135 3.54 -2.25 -2.10
N ILE A 136 3.67 -1.54 -3.23
CA ILE A 136 4.94 -1.34 -3.92
C ILE A 136 5.23 0.16 -4.06
N LEU A 137 6.25 0.63 -3.36
CA LEU A 137 6.61 2.04 -3.31
C LEU A 137 8.06 2.26 -3.73
N GLU A 138 8.30 3.29 -4.57
CA GLU A 138 9.65 3.63 -5.02
C GLU A 138 10.43 4.38 -3.93
N LYS A 139 9.80 5.35 -3.26
CA LYS A 139 10.46 6.14 -2.21
C LYS A 139 9.49 6.53 -1.11
N VAL A 140 9.90 6.31 0.14
CA VAL A 140 9.19 6.78 1.33
C VAL A 140 10.15 7.55 2.23
N SER A 141 9.74 8.72 2.69
CA SER A 141 10.46 9.51 3.68
C SER A 141 9.52 9.86 4.83
N CYS A 142 9.83 9.39 6.03
CA CYS A 142 9.00 9.60 7.22
C CYS A 142 9.83 9.52 8.51
N THR A 143 9.24 9.84 9.64
CA THR A 143 9.86 9.61 10.95
C THR A 143 9.66 8.17 11.40
N ASN A 144 8.42 7.67 11.33
CA ASN A 144 8.09 6.31 11.71
C ASN A 144 7.48 5.56 10.52
N PHE A 145 8.04 4.41 10.22
CA PHE A 145 7.56 3.51 9.18
C PHE A 145 7.13 2.18 9.78
N SER A 146 5.95 1.70 9.41
CA SER A 146 5.50 0.34 9.74
C SER A 146 5.03 -0.40 8.50
N ALA A 147 5.36 -1.68 8.40
CA ALA A 147 4.91 -2.59 7.35
C ALA A 147 4.46 -3.92 7.94
N ASP A 148 3.26 -4.35 7.55
CA ASP A 148 2.69 -5.65 7.87
C ASP A 148 2.37 -6.39 6.58
N ALA A 149 3.00 -7.55 6.37
CA ALA A 149 2.77 -8.42 5.23
C ALA A 149 2.28 -9.80 5.68
N SER A 150 1.21 -10.31 5.09
CA SER A 150 0.66 -11.60 5.48
C SER A 150 -0.10 -12.30 4.35
N SER A 151 -0.23 -13.62 4.45
CA SER A 151 -1.05 -14.43 3.54
C SER A 151 -0.73 -14.22 2.06
N SER A 152 0.51 -14.11 1.67
CA SER A 152 1.02 -13.90 0.32
C SER A 152 0.82 -12.48 -0.24
N GLY A 153 0.55 -11.49 0.59
CA GLY A 153 0.63 -10.08 0.22
C GLY A 153 1.96 -9.49 0.66
N ASP A 154 2.63 -8.73 -0.19
CA ASP A 154 3.97 -8.22 0.05
C ASP A 154 3.99 -6.69 0.22
N VAL A 155 4.92 -6.22 1.06
CA VAL A 155 5.24 -4.79 1.15
C VAL A 155 6.67 -4.56 0.66
N SER A 156 6.84 -3.78 -0.40
CA SER A 156 8.15 -3.47 -0.97
C SER A 156 8.40 -1.96 -1.05
N VAL A 157 9.52 -1.49 -0.48
CA VAL A 157 9.97 -0.11 -0.59
C VAL A 157 11.41 -0.06 -1.08
N LYS A 158 11.64 0.56 -2.25
CA LYS A 158 12.96 0.60 -2.90
C LYS A 158 13.91 1.66 -2.33
N ASN A 159 13.39 2.70 -1.72
CA ASN A 159 14.20 3.76 -1.11
C ASN A 159 13.45 4.33 0.11
N LEU A 160 13.70 3.73 1.27
CA LEU A 160 13.14 4.16 2.54
C LEU A 160 14.14 5.03 3.30
N ASN A 161 13.70 6.20 3.74
CA ASN A 161 14.43 7.03 4.69
C ASN A 161 13.51 7.29 5.90
N ALA A 162 13.80 6.64 7.01
CA ALA A 162 13.02 6.77 8.23
C ALA A 162 13.93 6.82 9.47
N ALA A 163 13.47 7.41 10.56
CA ALA A 163 14.16 7.31 11.83
C ALA A 163 13.91 5.92 12.45
N ASN A 164 12.66 5.49 12.49
CA ASN A 164 12.26 4.23 13.08
C ASN A 164 11.49 3.37 12.07
N VAL A 165 11.83 2.08 12.01
CA VAL A 165 11.22 1.09 11.11
C VAL A 165 10.71 -0.09 11.91
N SER A 166 9.48 -0.51 11.69
CA SER A 166 8.91 -1.77 12.14
C SER A 166 8.43 -2.57 10.94
N ALA A 167 8.86 -3.82 10.81
CA ALA A 167 8.42 -4.70 9.75
C ALA A 167 8.05 -6.08 10.33
N ASP A 168 6.82 -6.50 10.05
CA ASP A 168 6.27 -7.78 10.45
C ASP A 168 5.85 -8.56 9.19
N ALA A 169 6.40 -9.76 9.01
CA ALA A 169 6.11 -10.66 7.91
C ALA A 169 5.61 -12.01 8.43
N SER A 170 4.52 -12.52 7.88
CA SER A 170 3.93 -13.78 8.32
C SER A 170 3.17 -14.51 7.22
N SER A 171 3.00 -15.83 7.38
CA SER A 171 2.14 -16.64 6.51
C SER A 171 2.42 -16.48 5.01
N SER A 172 3.68 -16.47 4.61
CA SER A 172 4.16 -16.32 3.23
C SER A 172 4.01 -14.91 2.62
N GLY A 173 3.75 -13.88 3.41
CA GLY A 173 3.86 -12.49 2.99
C GLY A 173 5.24 -11.95 3.35
N ASP A 174 5.88 -11.21 2.46
CA ASP A 174 7.22 -10.69 2.61
C ASP A 174 7.24 -9.16 2.80
N VAL A 175 8.20 -8.68 3.62
CA VAL A 175 8.53 -7.26 3.69
C VAL A 175 9.92 -7.04 3.12
N ILE A 176 10.02 -6.25 2.05
CA ILE A 176 11.27 -6.00 1.32
C ILE A 176 11.63 -4.51 1.43
N LEU A 177 12.71 -4.20 2.14
CA LEU A 177 13.11 -2.83 2.41
C LEU A 177 14.54 -2.54 1.96
N VAL A 178 14.71 -1.42 1.27
CA VAL A 178 16.00 -0.86 0.89
C VAL A 178 16.05 0.61 1.31
N GLY A 179 17.14 1.05 1.94
CA GLY A 179 17.29 2.43 2.38
C GLY A 179 18.14 2.61 3.63
N ILE A 180 17.74 3.54 4.48
CA ILE A 180 18.44 3.89 5.72
C ILE A 180 17.47 4.14 6.87
N CYS A 181 17.84 3.73 8.08
CA CYS A 181 17.16 4.12 9.31
C CYS A 181 18.11 4.15 10.50
N GLU A 182 17.67 4.73 11.60
CA GLU A 182 18.38 4.69 12.86
C GLU A 182 18.04 3.40 13.63
N ASN A 183 16.74 3.14 13.83
CA ASN A 183 16.28 1.99 14.60
C ASN A 183 15.34 1.13 13.76
N ALA A 184 15.54 -0.19 13.81
CA ALA A 184 14.69 -1.15 13.13
C ALA A 184 14.26 -2.29 14.07
N SER A 185 12.99 -2.67 13.96
CA SER A 185 12.42 -3.87 14.59
C SER A 185 11.84 -4.76 13.51
N TYR A 186 12.41 -5.95 13.34
CA TYR A 186 12.01 -6.92 12.32
C TYR A 186 11.47 -8.19 12.94
N ARG A 187 10.33 -8.66 12.46
CA ARG A 187 9.73 -9.92 12.85
C ARG A 187 9.32 -10.73 11.63
N ALA A 188 9.74 -11.98 11.62
CA ALA A 188 9.36 -12.94 10.58
C ALA A 188 8.84 -14.23 11.22
N SER A 189 7.75 -14.77 10.68
CA SER A 189 7.14 -16.00 11.20
C SER A 189 6.34 -16.74 10.12
N SER A 190 6.15 -18.04 10.32
CA SER A 190 5.26 -18.88 9.48
C SER A 190 5.53 -18.76 7.98
N SER A 191 6.79 -18.78 7.58
CA SER A 191 7.26 -18.68 6.19
C SER A 191 7.11 -17.31 5.54
N GLY A 192 6.85 -16.27 6.30
CA GLY A 192 6.96 -14.89 5.82
C GLY A 192 8.33 -14.32 6.18
N ASP A 193 8.96 -13.58 5.28
CA ASP A 193 10.34 -13.12 5.42
C ASP A 193 10.43 -11.59 5.48
N VAL A 194 11.37 -11.09 6.30
CA VAL A 194 11.80 -9.69 6.26
C VAL A 194 13.14 -9.60 5.55
N LYS A 195 13.12 -9.08 4.32
CA LYS A 195 14.29 -8.91 3.45
C LYS A 195 14.80 -7.47 3.51
N ALA A 196 15.58 -7.17 4.54
CA ALA A 196 16.11 -5.83 4.84
C ALA A 196 17.64 -5.73 4.71
N LYS A 197 18.29 -6.63 3.96
CA LYS A 197 19.73 -6.59 3.69
C LYS A 197 20.17 -5.33 2.94
N GLY A 198 19.28 -4.72 2.17
CA GLY A 198 19.47 -3.42 1.53
C GLY A 198 19.14 -2.22 2.42
N MET A 199 18.69 -2.44 3.66
CA MET A 199 18.31 -1.42 4.62
C MET A 199 19.42 -1.20 5.64
N LYS A 200 20.20 -0.11 5.50
CA LYS A 200 21.27 0.22 6.43
C LYS A 200 20.69 0.80 7.72
N ALA A 201 20.68 -0.01 8.78
CA ALA A 201 20.19 0.37 10.10
C ALA A 201 21.34 0.52 11.11
N VAL A 202 21.21 1.44 12.07
CA VAL A 202 22.18 1.57 13.15
C VAL A 202 21.88 0.52 14.22
N ASN A 203 20.68 0.49 14.75
CA ASN A 203 20.26 -0.45 15.78
C ASN A 203 19.14 -1.35 15.25
N VAL A 204 19.30 -2.66 15.42
CA VAL A 204 18.33 -3.65 14.96
C VAL A 204 17.92 -4.58 16.09
N THR A 205 16.61 -4.79 16.24
CA THR A 205 16.04 -5.92 16.98
C THR A 205 15.35 -6.83 15.97
N ALA A 206 15.80 -8.08 15.86
CA ALA A 206 15.29 -9.05 14.90
C ALA A 206 14.78 -10.31 15.60
N SER A 207 13.64 -10.80 15.18
CA SER A 207 13.04 -12.05 15.66
C SER A 207 12.54 -12.89 14.50
N ALA A 208 13.04 -14.10 14.37
CA ALA A 208 12.64 -15.06 13.34
C ALA A 208 12.13 -16.36 13.98
N SER A 209 11.03 -16.91 13.48
CA SER A 209 10.44 -18.13 14.02
C SER A 209 9.62 -18.90 12.98
N SER A 210 9.40 -20.20 13.21
CA SER A 210 8.50 -21.01 12.39
C SER A 210 8.77 -20.93 10.88
N SER A 211 10.03 -21.04 10.49
CA SER A 211 10.51 -20.96 9.10
C SER A 211 10.35 -19.59 8.43
N GLY A 212 10.13 -18.54 9.18
CA GLY A 212 10.24 -17.17 8.68
C GLY A 212 11.64 -16.63 8.96
N ASP A 213 12.24 -15.93 8.01
CA ASP A 213 13.62 -15.47 8.07
C ASP A 213 13.72 -13.94 8.07
N VAL A 214 14.73 -13.43 8.76
CA VAL A 214 15.08 -12.00 8.76
C VAL A 214 16.47 -11.84 8.17
N GLU A 215 16.59 -11.11 7.07
CA GLU A 215 17.87 -10.62 6.56
C GLU A 215 18.00 -9.14 6.87
N CYS A 216 19.09 -8.73 7.55
CA CYS A 216 19.30 -7.33 7.90
C CYS A 216 20.75 -6.88 7.69
N TYR A 217 20.94 -5.55 7.64
CA TYR A 217 22.26 -4.93 7.61
C TYR A 217 22.38 -3.94 8.77
N VAL A 218 23.29 -4.21 9.67
CA VAL A 218 23.46 -3.49 10.94
C VAL A 218 24.81 -2.80 10.98
N THR A 219 24.84 -1.56 11.43
CA THR A 219 26.10 -0.80 11.58
C THR A 219 26.48 -0.49 13.03
N GLY A 220 25.57 -0.65 13.97
CA GLY A 220 25.76 -0.40 15.40
C GLY A 220 25.44 -1.63 16.25
N SER A 221 24.24 -1.75 16.77
CA SER A 221 23.86 -2.84 17.69
C SER A 221 22.81 -3.78 17.10
N LEU A 222 22.94 -5.08 17.38
CA LEU A 222 21.99 -6.11 17.00
C LEU A 222 21.52 -6.89 18.22
N THR A 223 20.21 -7.01 18.39
CA THR A 223 19.59 -8.00 19.27
C THR A 223 18.81 -8.97 18.40
N ALA A 224 19.27 -10.22 18.33
CA ALA A 224 18.65 -11.23 17.46
C ALA A 224 18.10 -12.41 18.26
N LYS A 225 16.94 -12.91 17.78
CA LYS A 225 16.30 -14.12 18.29
C LYS A 225 15.88 -14.99 17.10
N ALA A 226 16.27 -16.26 17.11
CA ALA A 226 15.83 -17.23 16.13
C ALA A 226 15.32 -18.49 16.84
N SER A 227 14.24 -19.07 16.36
CA SER A 227 13.64 -20.29 16.93
C SER A 227 12.84 -21.06 15.88
N SER A 228 12.61 -22.35 16.12
CA SER A 228 11.71 -23.18 15.31
C SER A 228 11.98 -23.08 13.79
N SER A 229 13.23 -23.27 13.38
CA SER A 229 13.70 -23.20 11.98
C SER A 229 13.67 -21.81 11.34
N GLY A 230 13.46 -20.74 12.08
CA GLY A 230 13.66 -19.38 11.57
C GLY A 230 15.13 -18.98 11.69
N GLU A 231 15.61 -18.11 10.80
CA GLU A 231 16.98 -17.63 10.74
C GLU A 231 17.05 -16.09 10.81
N VAL A 232 18.09 -15.57 11.44
CA VAL A 232 18.46 -14.15 11.36
C VAL A 232 19.85 -14.03 10.75
N ALA A 233 19.92 -13.52 9.51
CA ALA A 233 21.15 -13.25 8.79
C ALA A 233 21.48 -11.74 8.81
N TYR A 234 22.79 -11.37 9.04
CA TYR A 234 23.24 -9.98 9.16
C TYR A 234 24.67 -9.78 8.67
#